data_d404cd236a06dc9a6846ee5b71999b4a
#
_entry.id   d404cd236a06dc9a6846ee5b71999b4a
#
_cell.length_a   1.000
_cell.length_b   1.000
_cell.length_c   1.000
_cell.angle_alpha   90.00
_cell.angle_beta   90.00
_cell.angle_gamma   90.00
#
_symmetry.space_group_name_H-M   'P 1'
#
loop_
_entity.id
_entity.type
_entity.pdbx_description
1 polymer ?
#
loop_
_entity_poly.entity_id
_entity_poly.type
_entity_poly.pdbx_seq_one_letter_code
_entity_poly.pdbx_strand_id
1 'polypeptide(L)'
;CSSDLEKFKRYMIQDSIYLKNYARIYGKAIFHAATLREIQLYYSMLNFVNDTESEVRLDYLKQFCITDDDIELIAPLPENQNYIDFMFEIASHGKNEEILMAVLPCMLSYSYIFRKLASVPTSRESRYWDFIKDYADEQYAESCKEWSAFAEHKCAGLSEANKKYLADIFEKASLLELAFWKMAYRNERMEENAK
;
A
#
# COMPACT_ATOMS: atom_id res chain seq x y z
N CYS A 1 5.81 1.25 -25.47
CA CYS A 1 7.13 1.20 -24.81
C CYS A 1 7.47 2.43 -23.98
N SER A 2 7.37 3.63 -24.50
CA SER A 2 7.57 4.89 -23.75
C SER A 2 6.45 5.13 -22.73
N SER A 3 5.20 4.90 -23.13
CA SER A 3 4.01 5.13 -22.29
C SER A 3 3.95 4.24 -21.03
N ASP A 4 4.41 3.00 -21.10
CA ASP A 4 4.38 2.10 -19.94
C ASP A 4 5.44 2.47 -18.91
N LEU A 5 6.59 2.96 -19.37
CA LEU A 5 7.64 3.46 -18.47
C LEU A 5 7.21 4.73 -17.74
N GLU A 6 6.52 5.64 -18.41
CA GLU A 6 5.98 6.84 -17.77
C GLU A 6 4.88 6.51 -16.74
N LYS A 7 4.03 5.53 -17.02
CA LYS A 7 3.05 5.02 -16.05
C LYS A 7 3.72 4.46 -14.81
N PHE A 8 4.77 3.64 -15.02
CA PHE A 8 5.50 3.05 -13.91
C PHE A 8 6.28 4.09 -13.11
N LYS A 9 6.86 5.09 -13.77
CA LYS A 9 7.49 6.23 -13.11
C LYS A 9 6.48 7.01 -12.24
N ARG A 10 5.29 7.30 -12.78
CA ARG A 10 4.20 7.93 -12.02
C ARG A 10 3.80 7.09 -10.82
N TYR A 11 3.64 5.78 -11.01
CA TYR A 11 3.38 4.84 -9.94
C TYR A 11 4.42 4.98 -8.83
N MET A 12 5.73 4.87 -9.15
CA MET A 12 6.81 4.94 -8.16
C MET A 12 6.84 6.25 -7.38
N ILE A 13 6.59 7.38 -8.03
CA ILE A 13 6.51 8.68 -7.36
C ILE A 13 5.32 8.73 -6.40
N GLN A 14 4.14 8.36 -6.86
CA GLN A 14 2.91 8.42 -6.07
C GLN A 14 2.91 7.41 -4.93
N ASP A 15 3.50 6.25 -5.16
CA ASP A 15 3.72 5.21 -4.16
C ASP A 15 4.66 5.69 -3.05
N SER A 16 5.75 6.37 -3.40
CA SER A 16 6.66 6.95 -2.41
C SER A 16 5.96 7.98 -1.50
N ILE A 17 5.09 8.82 -2.06
CA ILE A 17 4.27 9.76 -1.29
C ILE A 17 3.28 9.01 -0.39
N TYR A 18 2.66 7.95 -0.91
CA TYR A 18 1.75 7.09 -0.16
C TYR A 18 2.46 6.42 1.02
N LEU A 19 3.59 5.74 0.78
CA LEU A 19 4.34 4.99 1.78
C LEU A 19 4.85 5.86 2.93
N LYS A 20 5.28 7.09 2.65
CA LYS A 20 5.63 8.06 3.69
C LYS A 20 4.47 8.31 4.65
N ASN A 21 3.26 8.45 4.14
CA ASN A 21 2.07 8.68 4.95
C ASN A 21 1.60 7.38 5.62
N TYR A 22 1.68 6.27 4.93
CA TYR A 22 1.39 4.93 5.44
C TYR A 22 2.24 4.59 6.68
N ALA A 23 3.54 4.91 6.64
CA ALA A 23 4.43 4.76 7.79
C ALA A 23 3.96 5.58 9.01
N ARG A 24 3.44 6.78 8.80
CA ARG A 24 2.88 7.60 9.89
C ARG A 24 1.65 6.97 10.51
N ILE A 25 0.80 6.31 9.71
CA ILE A 25 -0.37 5.59 10.20
C ILE A 25 0.04 4.41 11.07
N TYR A 26 1.07 3.63 10.67
CA TYR A 26 1.62 2.58 11.53
C TYR A 26 2.26 3.12 12.81
N GLY A 27 2.95 4.27 12.73
CA GLY A 27 3.45 4.95 13.93
C GLY A 27 2.32 5.27 14.92
N LYS A 28 1.16 5.69 14.42
CA LYS A 28 -0.03 5.93 15.23
C LYS A 28 -0.57 4.63 15.84
N ALA A 29 -0.65 3.55 15.08
CA ALA A 29 -1.09 2.24 15.56
C ALA A 29 -0.14 1.68 16.64
N ILE A 30 1.18 1.82 16.46
CA ILE A 30 2.21 1.46 17.46
C ILE A 30 2.00 2.25 18.75
N PHE A 31 1.78 3.57 18.65
CA PHE A 31 1.54 4.42 19.82
C PHE A 31 0.31 3.98 20.62
N HIS A 32 -0.74 3.51 19.97
CA HIS A 32 -1.98 3.06 20.60
C HIS A 32 -2.02 1.56 20.94
N ALA A 33 -1.00 0.79 20.56
CA ALA A 33 -0.95 -0.63 20.83
C ALA A 33 -0.91 -0.90 22.34
N ALA A 34 -1.76 -1.84 22.81
CA ALA A 34 -1.91 -2.14 24.23
C ALA A 34 -0.84 -3.12 24.75
N THR A 35 -0.23 -3.91 23.87
CA THR A 35 0.72 -4.96 24.24
C THR A 35 2.00 -4.91 23.42
N LEU A 36 3.09 -5.42 23.98
CA LEU A 36 4.36 -5.54 23.26
C LEU A 36 4.22 -6.37 21.98
N ARG A 37 3.37 -7.41 22.00
CA ARG A 37 3.11 -8.25 20.81
C ARG A 37 2.45 -7.44 19.68
N GLU A 38 1.48 -6.60 20.02
CA GLU A 38 0.85 -5.71 19.03
C GLU A 38 1.86 -4.70 18.47
N ILE A 39 2.69 -4.10 19.33
CA ILE A 39 3.78 -3.21 18.90
C ILE A 39 4.69 -3.93 17.92
N GLN A 40 5.14 -5.13 18.23
CA GLN A 40 6.03 -5.92 17.38
C GLN A 40 5.37 -6.25 16.04
N LEU A 41 4.08 -6.54 16.02
CA LEU A 41 3.37 -6.84 14.78
C LEU A 41 3.24 -5.61 13.88
N TYR A 42 2.79 -4.47 14.41
CA TYR A 42 2.74 -3.23 13.65
C TYR A 42 4.14 -2.78 13.20
N TYR A 43 5.15 -2.99 14.03
CA TYR A 43 6.54 -2.73 13.66
C TYR A 43 7.00 -3.63 12.51
N SER A 44 6.62 -4.91 12.49
CA SER A 44 6.98 -5.82 11.38
C SER A 44 6.37 -5.37 10.05
N MET A 45 5.13 -4.88 10.06
CA MET A 45 4.49 -4.28 8.88
C MET A 45 5.24 -3.04 8.42
N LEU A 46 5.56 -2.13 9.34
CA LEU A 46 6.30 -0.91 9.06
C LEU A 46 7.71 -1.20 8.53
N ASN A 47 8.40 -2.16 9.11
CA ASN A 47 9.75 -2.56 8.70
C ASN A 47 9.77 -3.14 7.28
N PHE A 48 8.76 -3.94 6.90
CA PHE A 48 8.63 -4.43 5.54
C PHE A 48 8.55 -3.28 4.52
N VAL A 49 7.70 -2.29 4.79
CA VAL A 49 7.53 -1.10 3.94
C VAL A 49 8.82 -0.28 3.84
N ASN A 50 9.57 -0.15 4.93
CA ASN A 50 10.76 0.71 4.96
C ASN A 50 12.04 0.04 4.46
N ASP A 51 12.24 -1.25 4.73
CA ASP A 51 13.52 -1.91 4.45
C ASP A 51 13.49 -2.69 3.13
N THR A 52 12.54 -3.60 2.96
CA THR A 52 12.52 -4.51 1.80
C THR A 52 11.99 -3.82 0.55
N GLU A 53 10.87 -3.14 0.67
CA GLU A 53 10.23 -2.43 -0.44
C GLU A 53 11.03 -1.21 -0.88
N SER A 54 11.75 -0.57 0.05
CA SER A 54 12.52 0.65 -0.22
C SER A 54 13.71 0.43 -1.14
N GLU A 55 14.41 -0.70 -1.08
CA GLU A 55 15.61 -0.92 -1.91
C GLU A 55 15.27 -0.97 -3.39
N VAL A 56 14.28 -1.79 -3.76
CA VAL A 56 13.86 -1.93 -5.17
C VAL A 56 13.24 -0.62 -5.68
N ARG A 57 12.41 0.03 -4.87
CA ARG A 57 11.83 1.33 -5.19
C ARG A 57 12.89 2.39 -5.43
N LEU A 58 13.88 2.49 -4.56
CA LEU A 58 14.99 3.46 -4.68
C LEU A 58 15.82 3.21 -5.94
N ASP A 59 16.03 1.96 -6.33
CA ASP A 59 16.76 1.63 -7.55
C ASP A 59 16.00 2.06 -8.81
N TYR A 60 14.68 1.90 -8.84
CA TYR A 60 13.87 2.44 -9.94
C TYR A 60 13.85 3.97 -9.95
N LEU A 61 13.74 4.64 -8.81
CA LEU A 61 13.80 6.10 -8.73
C LEU A 61 15.14 6.64 -9.24
N LYS A 62 16.26 5.99 -8.88
CA LYS A 62 17.58 6.33 -9.42
C LYS A 62 17.65 6.19 -10.95
N GLN A 63 17.06 5.11 -11.51
CA GLN A 63 16.98 4.93 -12.96
C GLN A 63 16.16 6.04 -13.64
N PHE A 64 15.17 6.61 -12.95
CA PHE A 64 14.38 7.75 -13.42
C PHE A 64 15.02 9.10 -13.12
N CYS A 65 16.22 9.14 -12.49
CA CYS A 65 16.88 10.37 -12.04
C CYS A 65 15.99 11.19 -11.09
N ILE A 66 15.27 10.53 -10.18
CA ILE A 66 14.41 11.16 -9.17
C ILE A 66 15.03 10.89 -7.79
N THR A 67 15.19 11.95 -7.02
CA THR A 67 15.69 11.91 -5.63
C THR A 67 14.53 11.96 -4.64
N ASP A 68 14.79 11.62 -3.38
CA ASP A 68 13.81 11.79 -2.31
C ASP A 68 13.42 13.27 -2.14
N ASP A 69 14.35 14.20 -2.30
CA ASP A 69 14.07 15.64 -2.27
C ASP A 69 13.11 16.07 -3.38
N ASP A 70 13.24 15.49 -4.58
CA ASP A 70 12.29 15.74 -5.68
C ASP A 70 10.88 15.27 -5.31
N ILE A 71 10.77 14.11 -4.66
CA ILE A 71 9.47 13.56 -4.22
C ILE A 71 8.80 14.47 -3.18
N GLU A 72 9.58 15.05 -2.27
CA GLU A 72 9.04 15.98 -1.27
C GLU A 72 8.41 17.24 -1.87
N LEU A 73 8.79 17.60 -3.07
CA LEU A 73 8.25 18.75 -3.81
C LEU A 73 7.03 18.42 -4.66
N ILE A 74 6.73 17.13 -4.85
CA ILE A 74 5.62 16.67 -5.69
C ILE A 74 4.35 16.50 -4.84
N ALA A 75 3.27 17.13 -5.27
CA ALA A 75 1.97 16.91 -4.65
C ALA A 75 1.40 15.53 -5.01
N PRO A 76 0.69 14.86 -4.09
CA PRO A 76 -0.07 13.66 -4.42
C PRO A 76 -1.16 13.96 -5.47
N LEU A 77 -1.38 13.03 -6.38
CA LEU A 77 -2.53 13.09 -7.28
C LEU A 77 -3.84 12.88 -6.49
N PRO A 78 -4.99 13.36 -7.00
CA PRO A 78 -6.25 13.36 -6.25
C PRO A 78 -6.63 12.00 -5.66
N GLU A 79 -6.45 10.91 -6.41
CA GLU A 79 -6.78 9.56 -5.95
C GLU A 79 -5.87 9.12 -4.80
N ASN A 80 -4.57 9.45 -4.87
CA ASN A 80 -3.62 9.17 -3.81
C ASN A 80 -3.91 10.05 -2.58
N GLN A 81 -4.18 11.35 -2.77
CA GLN A 81 -4.56 12.23 -1.67
C GLN A 81 -5.81 11.74 -0.95
N ASN A 82 -6.85 11.31 -1.69
CA ASN A 82 -8.07 10.77 -1.10
C ASN A 82 -7.80 9.51 -0.25
N TYR A 83 -6.85 8.66 -0.67
CA TYR A 83 -6.50 7.48 0.10
C TYR A 83 -5.73 7.87 1.36
N ILE A 84 -4.78 8.77 1.25
CA ILE A 84 -4.02 9.32 2.39
C ILE A 84 -4.97 9.97 3.39
N ASP A 85 -5.87 10.84 2.95
CA ASP A 85 -6.83 11.55 3.80
C ASP A 85 -7.75 10.57 4.54
N PHE A 86 -8.23 9.54 3.85
CA PHE A 86 -9.04 8.50 4.47
C PHE A 86 -8.29 7.77 5.60
N MET A 87 -7.03 7.37 5.36
CA MET A 87 -6.24 6.71 6.39
C MET A 87 -5.98 7.62 7.59
N PHE A 88 -5.70 8.91 7.36
CA PHE A 88 -5.52 9.88 8.45
C PHE A 88 -6.81 10.15 9.20
N GLU A 89 -7.96 10.22 8.53
CA GLU A 89 -9.28 10.34 9.17
C GLU A 89 -9.50 9.18 10.14
N ILE A 90 -9.35 7.94 9.66
CA ILE A 90 -9.48 6.75 10.51
C ILE A 90 -8.47 6.78 11.66
N ALA A 91 -7.20 7.08 11.40
CA ALA A 91 -6.17 7.09 12.44
C ALA A 91 -6.36 8.21 13.47
N SER A 92 -7.05 9.30 13.13
CA SER A 92 -7.30 10.43 14.04
C SER A 92 -8.36 10.12 15.09
N HIS A 93 -9.36 9.31 14.76
CA HIS A 93 -10.53 9.04 15.59
C HIS A 93 -10.73 7.55 15.91
N GLY A 94 -10.13 6.67 15.09
CA GLY A 94 -10.31 5.25 15.16
C GLY A 94 -9.46 4.56 16.21
N LYS A 95 -9.91 3.37 16.57
CA LYS A 95 -9.13 2.42 17.36
C LYS A 95 -8.17 1.65 16.45
N ASN A 96 -7.27 0.88 17.05
CA ASN A 96 -6.31 0.09 16.30
C ASN A 96 -6.94 -0.90 15.32
N GLU A 97 -8.12 -1.46 15.64
CA GLU A 97 -8.85 -2.32 14.73
C GLU A 97 -9.30 -1.58 13.46
N GLU A 98 -9.74 -0.33 13.59
CA GLU A 98 -10.14 0.52 12.47
C GLU A 98 -8.94 0.92 11.62
N ILE A 99 -7.82 1.30 12.26
CA ILE A 99 -6.55 1.60 11.57
C ILE A 99 -6.10 0.37 10.78
N LEU A 100 -6.13 -0.83 11.40
CA LEU A 100 -5.74 -2.07 10.75
C LEU A 100 -6.59 -2.33 9.49
N MET A 101 -7.91 -2.13 9.55
CA MET A 101 -8.79 -2.29 8.38
C MET A 101 -8.52 -1.25 7.28
N ALA A 102 -8.06 -0.07 7.63
CA ALA A 102 -7.72 0.97 6.64
C ALA A 102 -6.40 0.71 5.90
N VAL A 103 -5.45 -0.01 6.52
CA VAL A 103 -4.11 -0.25 5.95
C VAL A 103 -3.94 -1.65 5.35
N LEU A 104 -4.62 -2.65 5.87
CA LEU A 104 -4.44 -4.05 5.48
C LEU A 104 -4.76 -4.35 4.00
N PRO A 105 -5.75 -3.72 3.35
CA PRO A 105 -6.03 -3.96 1.93
C PRO A 105 -4.84 -3.75 1.00
N CYS A 106 -3.99 -2.75 1.24
CA CYS A 106 -2.77 -2.53 0.47
C CYS A 106 -1.90 -3.78 0.49
N MET A 107 -1.52 -4.25 1.69
CA MET A 107 -0.63 -5.41 1.86
C MET A 107 -1.19 -6.68 1.21
N LEU A 108 -2.47 -6.98 1.45
CA LEU A 108 -3.09 -8.20 0.94
C LEU A 108 -3.30 -8.18 -0.58
N SER A 109 -3.68 -7.04 -1.14
CA SER A 109 -3.88 -6.91 -2.59
C SER A 109 -2.58 -7.07 -3.36
N TYR A 110 -1.47 -6.53 -2.84
CA TYR A 110 -0.14 -6.69 -3.45
C TYR A 110 0.27 -8.16 -3.48
N SER A 111 0.21 -8.87 -2.36
CA SER A 111 0.49 -10.31 -2.34
C SER A 111 -0.31 -11.07 -3.40
N TYR A 112 -1.62 -10.83 -3.45
CA TYR A 112 -2.50 -11.50 -4.41
C TYR A 112 -2.15 -11.18 -5.87
N ILE A 113 -2.01 -9.90 -6.20
CA ILE A 113 -1.77 -9.41 -7.57
C ILE A 113 -0.40 -9.90 -8.06
N PHE A 114 0.65 -9.71 -7.27
CA PHE A 114 2.01 -10.02 -7.71
C PHE A 114 2.29 -11.51 -7.77
N ARG A 115 1.73 -12.33 -6.88
CA ARG A 115 1.78 -13.79 -7.02
C ARG A 115 1.07 -14.27 -8.31
N LYS A 116 -0.05 -13.66 -8.66
CA LYS A 116 -0.73 -13.95 -9.90
C LYS A 116 0.11 -13.53 -11.12
N LEU A 117 0.75 -12.36 -11.09
CA LEU A 117 1.67 -11.92 -12.13
C LEU A 117 2.88 -12.85 -12.25
N ALA A 118 3.51 -13.23 -11.13
CA ALA A 118 4.66 -14.11 -11.11
C ALA A 118 4.36 -15.53 -11.63
N SER A 119 3.10 -15.97 -11.61
CA SER A 119 2.67 -17.24 -12.19
C SER A 119 2.64 -17.23 -13.73
N VAL A 120 2.69 -16.06 -14.36
CA VAL A 120 2.72 -15.90 -15.81
C VAL A 120 4.18 -16.02 -16.29
N PRO A 121 4.53 -17.00 -17.15
CA PRO A 121 5.93 -17.26 -17.52
C PRO A 121 6.66 -16.04 -18.10
N THR A 122 5.98 -15.25 -18.94
CA THR A 122 6.53 -14.05 -19.58
C THR A 122 6.82 -12.89 -18.61
N SER A 123 6.28 -12.93 -17.40
CA SER A 123 6.57 -11.90 -16.39
C SER A 123 8.04 -11.87 -15.95
N ARG A 124 8.72 -13.02 -16.04
CA ARG A 124 10.15 -13.14 -15.71
C ARG A 124 11.05 -12.42 -16.70
N GLU A 125 10.58 -12.19 -17.92
CA GLU A 125 11.28 -11.44 -18.96
C GLU A 125 11.00 -9.95 -18.91
N SER A 126 10.10 -9.54 -18.01
CA SER A 126 9.72 -8.14 -17.82
C SER A 126 10.85 -7.37 -17.16
N ARG A 127 11.04 -6.12 -17.59
CA ARG A 127 11.92 -5.14 -16.91
C ARG A 127 11.47 -4.82 -15.47
N TYR A 128 10.25 -5.21 -15.11
CA TYR A 128 9.67 -5.01 -13.79
C TYR A 128 9.75 -6.26 -12.91
N TRP A 129 10.51 -7.26 -13.34
CA TRP A 129 10.57 -8.54 -12.63
C TRP A 129 11.08 -8.41 -11.20
N ASP A 130 12.07 -7.56 -10.95
CA ASP A 130 12.60 -7.34 -9.60
C ASP A 130 11.52 -6.82 -8.66
N PHE A 131 10.66 -5.91 -9.13
CA PHE A 131 9.52 -5.43 -8.39
C PHE A 131 8.43 -6.50 -8.19
N ILE A 132 8.16 -7.29 -9.24
CA ILE A 132 7.15 -8.35 -9.17
C ILE A 132 7.56 -9.45 -8.18
N LYS A 133 8.82 -9.87 -8.20
CA LYS A 133 9.30 -10.99 -7.38
C LYS A 133 9.26 -10.67 -5.88
N ASP A 134 9.51 -9.43 -5.48
CA ASP A 134 9.52 -9.02 -4.08
C ASP A 134 8.17 -9.24 -3.40
N TYR A 135 7.09 -8.80 -4.06
CA TYR A 135 5.73 -9.01 -3.54
C TYR A 135 5.19 -10.42 -3.78
N ALA A 136 5.76 -11.17 -4.73
CA ALA A 136 5.42 -12.57 -4.98
C ALA A 136 6.16 -13.54 -4.07
N ASP A 137 7.07 -13.06 -3.24
CA ASP A 137 7.90 -13.85 -2.32
C ASP A 137 7.04 -14.62 -1.29
N GLU A 138 7.52 -15.81 -0.93
CA GLU A 138 6.81 -16.66 0.03
C GLU A 138 6.81 -16.04 1.44
N GLN A 139 7.89 -15.36 1.83
CA GLN A 139 7.97 -14.68 3.12
C GLN A 139 6.94 -13.56 3.23
N TYR A 140 6.73 -12.80 2.15
CA TYR A 140 5.67 -11.79 2.10
C TYR A 140 4.28 -12.41 2.25
N ALA A 141 4.04 -13.55 1.58
CA ALA A 141 2.77 -14.27 1.69
C ALA A 141 2.52 -14.80 3.11
N GLU A 142 3.55 -15.31 3.80
CA GLU A 142 3.41 -15.74 5.20
C GLU A 142 3.14 -14.53 6.11
N SER A 143 3.81 -13.41 5.92
CA SER A 143 3.51 -12.17 6.65
C SER A 143 2.06 -11.73 6.46
N CYS A 144 1.53 -11.81 5.24
CA CYS A 144 0.10 -11.51 4.97
C CYS A 144 -0.84 -12.44 5.74
N LYS A 145 -0.50 -13.73 5.91
CA LYS A 145 -1.28 -14.67 6.72
C LYS A 145 -1.26 -14.30 8.21
N GLU A 146 -0.10 -13.93 8.73
CA GLU A 146 0.03 -13.48 10.13
C GLU A 146 -0.81 -12.22 10.38
N TRP A 147 -0.75 -11.24 9.48
CA TRP A 147 -1.53 -10.00 9.59
C TRP A 147 -3.03 -10.26 9.48
N SER A 148 -3.45 -11.16 8.59
CA SER A 148 -4.85 -11.57 8.49
C SER A 148 -5.33 -12.28 9.77
N ALA A 149 -4.54 -13.20 10.31
CA ALA A 149 -4.87 -13.88 11.57
C ALA A 149 -4.95 -12.90 12.75
N PHE A 150 -4.09 -11.89 12.77
CA PHE A 150 -4.16 -10.82 13.77
C PHE A 150 -5.45 -10.00 13.63
N ALA A 151 -5.83 -9.65 12.43
CA ALA A 151 -7.08 -8.93 12.15
C ALA A 151 -8.31 -9.74 12.60
N GLU A 152 -8.34 -11.04 12.28
CA GLU A 152 -9.40 -11.95 12.72
C GLU A 152 -9.47 -12.03 14.27
N HIS A 153 -8.30 -12.15 14.91
CA HIS A 153 -8.25 -12.17 16.38
C HIS A 153 -8.80 -10.88 16.99
N LYS A 154 -8.46 -9.72 16.45
CA LYS A 154 -8.98 -8.42 16.91
C LYS A 154 -10.48 -8.29 16.72
N CYS A 155 -11.04 -8.91 15.70
CA CYS A 155 -12.46 -8.87 15.37
C CYS A 155 -13.30 -9.95 16.10
N ALA A 156 -12.70 -11.03 16.59
CA ALA A 156 -13.41 -12.23 17.06
C ALA A 156 -14.45 -11.96 18.16
N GLY A 157 -14.16 -11.05 19.10
CA GLY A 157 -15.03 -10.72 20.23
C GLY A 157 -16.00 -9.54 19.99
N LEU A 158 -16.02 -8.97 18.79
CA LEU A 158 -16.81 -7.79 18.48
C LEU A 158 -18.26 -8.16 18.14
N SER A 159 -19.18 -7.21 18.37
CA SER A 159 -20.57 -7.32 17.91
C SER A 159 -20.65 -7.34 16.39
N GLU A 160 -21.70 -7.94 15.83
CA GLU A 160 -21.91 -7.96 14.36
C GLU A 160 -22.00 -6.55 13.75
N ALA A 161 -22.54 -5.57 14.48
CA ALA A 161 -22.56 -4.18 14.04
C ALA A 161 -21.13 -3.61 13.92
N ASN A 162 -20.25 -3.89 14.89
CA ASN A 162 -18.86 -3.45 14.83
C ASN A 162 -18.07 -4.18 13.73
N LYS A 163 -18.28 -5.48 13.56
CA LYS A 163 -17.67 -6.24 12.46
C LYS A 163 -18.06 -5.68 11.10
N LYS A 164 -19.36 -5.34 10.94
CA LYS A 164 -19.82 -4.72 9.70
C LYS A 164 -19.16 -3.37 9.47
N TYR A 165 -19.06 -2.53 10.49
CA TYR A 165 -18.40 -1.23 10.39
C TYR A 165 -16.91 -1.39 9.98
N LEU A 166 -16.20 -2.34 10.57
CA LEU A 166 -14.81 -2.65 10.20
C LEU A 166 -14.69 -3.17 8.76
N ALA A 167 -15.64 -4.00 8.31
CA ALA A 167 -15.71 -4.45 6.93
C ALA A 167 -15.96 -3.30 5.95
N ASP A 168 -16.81 -2.33 6.30
CA ASP A 168 -17.06 -1.13 5.50
C ASP A 168 -15.78 -0.27 5.35
N ILE A 169 -14.95 -0.17 6.41
CA ILE A 169 -13.62 0.48 6.34
C ILE A 169 -12.69 -0.27 5.39
N PHE A 170 -12.61 -1.60 5.52
CA PHE A 170 -11.78 -2.44 4.66
C PHE A 170 -12.20 -2.35 3.19
N GLU A 171 -13.48 -2.40 2.91
CA GLU A 171 -14.04 -2.24 1.57
C GLU A 171 -13.68 -0.86 0.99
N LYS A 172 -13.87 0.20 1.78
CA LYS A 172 -13.52 1.56 1.34
C LYS A 172 -12.04 1.69 1.02
N ALA A 173 -11.15 1.17 1.87
CA ALA A 173 -9.72 1.15 1.62
C ALA A 173 -9.37 0.37 0.34
N SER A 174 -10.01 -0.79 0.12
CA SER A 174 -9.83 -1.60 -1.10
C SER A 174 -10.24 -0.85 -2.37
N LEU A 175 -11.32 -0.06 -2.31
CA LEU A 175 -11.76 0.77 -3.44
C LEU A 175 -10.80 1.93 -3.70
N LEU A 176 -10.21 2.50 -2.66
CA LEU A 176 -9.17 3.54 -2.78
C LEU A 176 -7.87 2.98 -3.36
N GLU A 177 -7.48 1.76 -2.97
CA GLU A 177 -6.38 1.03 -3.58
C GLU A 177 -6.62 0.81 -5.09
N LEU A 178 -7.80 0.38 -5.48
CA LEU A 178 -8.17 0.25 -6.89
C LEU A 178 -8.14 1.59 -7.63
N ALA A 179 -8.53 2.69 -6.97
CA ALA A 179 -8.47 4.02 -7.57
C ALA A 179 -7.02 4.47 -7.77
N PHE A 180 -6.12 4.16 -6.81
CA PHE A 180 -4.68 4.40 -6.92
C PHE A 180 -4.08 3.67 -8.14
N TRP A 181 -4.37 2.38 -8.32
CA TRP A 181 -3.93 1.60 -9.49
C TRP A 181 -4.45 2.19 -10.81
N LYS A 182 -5.72 2.62 -10.85
CA LYS A 182 -6.30 3.28 -12.04
C LYS A 182 -5.62 4.60 -12.35
N MET A 183 -5.31 5.40 -11.33
CA MET A 183 -4.54 6.65 -11.46
C MET A 183 -3.16 6.39 -12.07
N ALA A 184 -2.43 5.42 -11.52
CA ALA A 184 -1.10 5.05 -12.02
C ALA A 184 -1.12 4.61 -13.49
N TYR A 185 -2.15 3.88 -13.91
CA TYR A 185 -2.30 3.32 -15.27
C TYR A 185 -2.85 4.32 -16.30
N ARG A 186 -3.44 5.44 -15.89
CA ARG A 186 -4.08 6.42 -16.77
C ARG A 186 -3.12 6.96 -17.85
N ASN A 187 -3.63 7.16 -19.07
CA ASN A 187 -2.89 7.84 -20.14
C ASN A 187 -3.11 9.36 -20.05
N GLU A 188 -2.07 10.16 -19.99
CA GLU A 188 -2.15 11.64 -19.92
C GLU A 188 -2.88 12.26 -21.12
N ARG A 189 -2.83 11.60 -22.30
CA ARG A 189 -3.51 12.08 -23.51
C ARG A 189 -5.04 12.10 -23.45
N MET A 190 -5.66 11.50 -22.43
CA MET A 190 -7.13 11.51 -22.29
C MET A 190 -7.64 12.76 -21.55
N GLU A 191 -6.79 13.50 -20.87
CA GLU A 191 -7.20 14.69 -20.10
C GLU A 191 -7.22 15.97 -20.95
N GLU A 192 -6.42 16.08 -22.01
CA GLU A 192 -6.44 17.21 -22.93
C GLU A 192 -7.70 17.28 -23.83
N ASN A 193 -8.40 16.16 -24.01
CA ASN A 193 -9.62 16.07 -24.81
C ASN A 193 -10.93 16.19 -24.00
N ALA A 194 -10.83 16.38 -22.68
CA ALA A 194 -11.99 16.49 -21.76
C ALA A 194 -12.20 17.92 -21.25
N LYS A 195 -11.43 18.88 -21.75
CA LYS A 195 -11.60 20.33 -21.54
C LYS A 195 -12.13 20.97 -22.82
#